data_75d551b3984e7e982c74ce77555af029
#
_entry.id   75d551b3984e7e982c74ce77555af029
#
_cell.length_a   1.000
_cell.length_b   1.000
_cell.length_c   1.000
_cell.angle_alpha   90.00
_cell.angle_beta   90.00
_cell.angle_gamma   90.00
#
_symmetry.space_group_name_H-M   'P 1'
#
loop_
_entity.id
_entity.type
_entity.pdbx_description
1 polymer ?
#
loop_
_entity_poly.entity_id
_entity_poly.type
_entity_poly.pdbx_seq_one_letter_code
_entity_poly.pdbx_strand_id
1 'polypeptide(L)'
;MRSRYTAFAVGDAAHLRETWHPSTRPERIGIDPDLRWLGLRVDEVAGGTAGDRRGTVAFRARWRSEASGQRGELSERSSFVFQRGRWWYVAGDTAQSSI
;
A
#
# COMPACT_ATOMS: atom_id res chain seq x y z
N MET A 1 -0.26 -5.68 4.76
CA MET A 1 0.23 -5.12 3.48
C MET A 1 -0.34 -5.83 2.28
N ARG A 2 -0.32 -7.15 2.24
CA ARG A 2 -0.83 -7.90 1.07
C ARG A 2 -2.30 -7.63 0.75
N SER A 3 -3.16 -7.49 1.77
CA SER A 3 -4.57 -7.16 1.56
C SER A 3 -4.75 -5.78 0.92
N ARG A 4 -3.89 -4.83 1.27
CA ARG A 4 -3.93 -3.49 0.66
C ARG A 4 -3.46 -3.53 -0.79
N TYR A 5 -2.40 -4.28 -1.09
CA TYR A 5 -1.97 -4.48 -2.48
C TYR A 5 -3.10 -5.11 -3.32
N THR A 6 -3.73 -6.15 -2.80
CA THR A 6 -4.86 -6.79 -3.48
C THR A 6 -6.01 -5.80 -3.70
N ALA A 7 -6.32 -4.97 -2.70
CA ALA A 7 -7.35 -3.96 -2.81
C ALA A 7 -7.06 -2.95 -3.93
N PHE A 8 -5.80 -2.50 -4.05
CA PHE A 8 -5.41 -1.65 -5.17
C PHE A 8 -5.53 -2.37 -6.51
N ALA A 9 -5.12 -3.63 -6.57
CA ALA A 9 -5.13 -4.41 -7.80
C ALA A 9 -6.55 -4.67 -8.33
N VAL A 10 -7.52 -4.87 -7.43
CA VAL A 10 -8.92 -5.13 -7.81
C VAL A 10 -9.82 -3.90 -7.73
N GLY A 11 -9.28 -2.75 -7.31
CA GLY A 11 -10.05 -1.51 -7.22
C GLY A 11 -10.97 -1.42 -6.01
N ASP A 12 -10.64 -2.08 -4.91
CA ASP A 12 -11.45 -2.07 -3.69
C ASP A 12 -11.13 -0.86 -2.80
N ALA A 13 -11.69 0.29 -3.16
CA ALA A 13 -11.51 1.51 -2.40
C ALA A 13 -12.08 1.43 -0.98
N ALA A 14 -13.14 0.69 -0.78
CA ALA A 14 -13.75 0.54 0.54
C ALA A 14 -12.79 -0.12 1.52
N HIS A 15 -12.11 -1.20 1.12
CA HIS A 15 -11.11 -1.87 1.97
C HIS A 15 -9.95 -0.94 2.31
N LEU A 16 -9.45 -0.19 1.33
CA LEU A 16 -8.37 0.77 1.55
C LEU A 16 -8.78 1.83 2.56
N ARG A 17 -10.00 2.36 2.44
CA ARG A 17 -10.53 3.36 3.35
C ARG A 17 -10.71 2.81 4.76
N GLU A 18 -11.29 1.63 4.90
CA GLU A 18 -11.56 1.00 6.19
C GLU A 18 -10.28 0.65 6.97
N THR A 19 -9.19 0.37 6.26
CA THR A 19 -7.91 0.02 6.87
C THR A 19 -6.95 1.20 7.03
N TRP A 20 -7.36 2.40 6.58
CA TRP A 20 -6.57 3.62 6.70
C TRP A 20 -6.93 4.35 7.99
N HIS A 21 -5.92 4.68 8.79
CA HIS A 21 -6.15 5.36 10.07
C HIS A 21 -6.88 6.69 9.85
N PRO A 22 -7.93 6.99 10.65
CA PRO A 22 -8.72 8.22 10.46
C PRO A 22 -7.90 9.51 10.49
N SER A 23 -6.79 9.55 11.25
CA SER A 23 -5.97 10.76 11.38
C SER A 23 -5.29 11.18 10.07
N THR A 24 -5.09 10.24 9.14
CA THR A 24 -4.39 10.50 7.88
C THR A 24 -5.22 10.09 6.65
N ARG A 25 -6.41 9.55 6.87
CA ARG A 25 -7.28 9.08 5.80
C ARG A 25 -7.71 10.23 4.90
N PRO A 26 -7.45 10.16 3.57
CA PRO A 26 -7.94 11.17 2.64
C PRO A 26 -9.44 11.03 2.42
N GLU A 27 -10.08 12.10 1.95
CA GLU A 27 -11.52 12.05 1.61
C GLU A 27 -11.78 11.08 0.47
N ARG A 28 -10.86 11.03 -0.50
CA ARG A 28 -10.96 10.12 -1.65
C ARG A 28 -9.73 9.24 -1.73
N ILE A 29 -9.98 7.96 -1.94
CA ILE A 29 -8.92 7.01 -2.23
C ILE A 29 -8.69 6.99 -3.73
N GLY A 30 -7.50 7.43 -4.17
CA GLY A 30 -7.12 7.43 -5.57
C GLY A 30 -6.66 6.05 -6.02
N ILE A 31 -7.43 5.42 -6.89
CA ILE A 31 -7.02 4.19 -7.57
C ILE A 31 -6.95 4.52 -9.05
N ASP A 32 -5.76 4.35 -9.66
CA ASP A 32 -5.59 4.63 -11.08
C ASP A 32 -6.07 3.43 -11.90
N PRO A 33 -7.16 3.59 -12.67
CA PRO A 33 -7.70 2.46 -13.45
C PRO A 33 -6.80 2.06 -14.62
N ASP A 34 -5.86 2.92 -15.01
CA ASP A 34 -4.92 2.62 -16.09
C ASP A 34 -3.81 1.65 -15.66
N LEU A 35 -3.53 1.54 -14.37
CA LEU A 35 -2.44 0.71 -13.88
C LEU A 35 -2.87 -0.73 -13.64
N ARG A 36 -2.10 -1.63 -14.22
CA ARG A 36 -2.16 -3.07 -13.92
C ARG A 36 -1.00 -3.41 -12.98
N TRP A 37 -1.33 -3.97 -11.84
CA TRP A 37 -0.33 -4.40 -10.86
C TRP A 37 0.15 -5.79 -11.22
N LEU A 38 1.48 -5.94 -11.43
CA LEU A 38 2.08 -7.16 -11.96
C LEU A 38 2.70 -8.05 -10.89
N GLY A 39 2.97 -7.50 -9.72
CA GLY A 39 3.56 -8.26 -8.63
C GLY A 39 3.97 -7.40 -7.46
N LEU A 40 4.04 -8.03 -6.30
CA LEU A 40 4.42 -7.43 -5.03
C LEU A 40 5.63 -8.19 -4.47
N ARG A 41 6.64 -7.43 -4.02
CA ARG A 41 7.75 -7.99 -3.27
C ARG A 41 7.90 -7.22 -1.96
N VAL A 42 7.75 -7.91 -0.86
CA VAL A 42 8.03 -7.35 0.47
C VAL A 42 9.51 -7.51 0.75
N ASP A 43 10.21 -6.40 0.93
CA ASP A 43 11.65 -6.39 1.13
C ASP A 43 12.04 -6.43 2.61
N GLU A 44 11.24 -5.74 3.47
CA GLU A 44 11.58 -5.61 4.88
C GLU A 44 10.32 -5.40 5.70
N VAL A 45 10.27 -6.03 6.85
CA VAL A 45 9.24 -5.81 7.87
C VAL A 45 9.93 -5.51 9.19
N ALA A 46 9.58 -4.37 9.81
CA ALA A 46 10.09 -3.98 11.11
C ALA A 46 8.92 -3.73 12.06
N GLY A 47 8.98 -4.32 13.26
CA GLY A 47 7.87 -4.27 14.21
C GLY A 47 6.69 -5.10 13.72
N GLY A 48 5.50 -4.82 14.24
CA GLY A 48 4.27 -5.50 13.81
C GLY A 48 4.04 -6.88 14.43
N THR A 49 4.86 -7.28 15.39
CA THR A 49 4.67 -8.52 16.13
C THR A 49 3.73 -8.31 17.31
N ALA A 50 3.32 -9.41 17.95
CA ALA A 50 2.46 -9.35 19.13
C ALA A 50 3.09 -8.47 20.22
N GLY A 51 2.33 -7.48 20.72
CA GLY A 51 2.80 -6.51 21.70
C GLY A 51 3.38 -5.23 21.11
N ASP A 52 3.73 -5.20 19.84
CA ASP A 52 4.18 -3.98 19.17
C ASP A 52 2.97 -3.08 18.86
N ARG A 53 3.17 -1.77 18.98
CA ARG A 53 2.16 -0.78 18.63
C ARG A 53 2.38 -0.13 17.30
N ARG A 54 3.55 -0.32 16.70
CA ARG A 54 3.95 0.25 15.41
C ARG A 54 4.67 -0.79 14.58
N GLY A 55 4.57 -0.62 13.29
CA GLY A 55 5.31 -1.44 12.34
C GLY A 55 5.50 -0.72 11.03
N THR A 56 6.51 -1.12 10.29
CA THR A 56 6.77 -0.63 8.95
C THR A 56 6.95 -1.79 8.00
N VAL A 57 6.57 -1.58 6.75
CA VAL A 57 6.77 -2.56 5.68
C VAL A 57 7.37 -1.83 4.48
N ALA A 58 8.56 -2.25 4.07
CA ALA A 58 9.16 -1.78 2.84
C ALA A 58 8.89 -2.81 1.74
N PHE A 59 8.39 -2.35 0.61
CA PHE A 59 8.02 -3.22 -0.49
C PHE A 59 8.23 -2.56 -1.83
N ARG A 60 8.22 -3.37 -2.87
CA ARG A 60 8.22 -2.93 -4.27
C ARG A 60 7.03 -3.56 -4.97
N ALA A 61 6.33 -2.76 -5.78
CA ALA A 61 5.21 -3.22 -6.58
C ALA A 61 5.45 -2.82 -8.04
N ARG A 62 5.34 -3.77 -8.94
CA ARG A 62 5.54 -3.54 -10.38
C ARG A 62 4.19 -3.28 -11.02
N TRP A 63 4.18 -2.33 -11.95
CA TRP A 63 2.97 -1.93 -12.64
C TRP A 63 3.20 -1.77 -14.14
N ARG A 64 2.11 -1.76 -14.89
CA ARG A 64 2.08 -1.47 -16.31
C ARG A 64 0.89 -0.56 -16.62
N SER A 65 1.12 0.46 -17.41
CA SER A 65 0.05 1.32 -17.94
C SER A 65 -0.65 0.59 -19.09
N GLU A 66 -1.96 0.51 -19.01
CA GLU A 66 -2.78 -0.06 -20.09
C GLU A 66 -2.73 0.81 -21.34
N ALA A 67 -2.79 2.13 -21.17
CA ALA A 67 -2.83 3.07 -22.29
C ALA A 67 -1.51 3.13 -23.06
N SER A 68 -0.36 3.18 -22.37
CA SER A 68 0.94 3.40 -23.00
C SER A 68 1.79 2.15 -23.11
N GLY A 69 1.48 1.11 -22.33
CA GLY A 69 2.34 -0.07 -22.22
C GLY A 69 3.58 0.18 -21.37
N GLN A 70 3.78 1.38 -20.85
CA GLN A 70 4.91 1.71 -19.99
C GLN A 70 4.86 0.89 -18.72
N ARG A 71 6.03 0.43 -18.26
CA ARG A 71 6.19 -0.31 -17.02
C ARG A 71 6.99 0.48 -16.03
N GLY A 72 6.73 0.23 -14.76
CA GLY A 72 7.45 0.86 -13.69
C GLY A 72 7.43 0.05 -12.41
N GLU A 73 8.10 0.57 -11.42
CA GLU A 73 8.15 0.00 -10.09
C GLU A 73 7.91 1.08 -9.06
N LEU A 74 6.99 0.80 -8.15
CA LEU A 74 6.73 1.63 -6.99
C LEU A 74 7.46 1.02 -5.81
N SER A 75 8.28 1.81 -5.13
CA SER A 75 8.89 1.44 -3.86
C SER A 75 8.25 2.26 -2.76
N GLU A 76 7.85 1.61 -1.68
CA GLU A 76 7.22 2.31 -0.57
C GLU A 76 7.68 1.71 0.75
N ARG A 77 7.82 2.58 1.76
CA ARG A 77 7.90 2.19 3.15
C ARG A 77 6.62 2.66 3.82
N SER A 78 5.75 1.72 4.15
CA SER A 78 4.47 1.99 4.79
C SER A 78 4.59 1.92 6.29
N SER A 79 3.92 2.85 6.98
CA SER A 79 3.85 2.89 8.43
C SER A 79 2.46 2.45 8.89
N PHE A 80 2.43 1.61 9.92
CA PHE A 80 1.21 1.06 10.51
C PHE A 80 1.22 1.29 12.02
N VAL A 81 0.03 1.42 12.59
CA VAL A 81 -0.16 1.46 14.04
C VAL A 81 -1.19 0.43 14.46
N PHE A 82 -1.01 -0.14 15.67
CA PHE A 82 -1.97 -1.04 16.28
C PHE A 82 -2.79 -0.26 17.30
N GLN A 83 -4.08 -0.12 17.04
CA GLN A 83 -5.02 0.58 17.90
C GLN A 83 -6.39 -0.09 17.82
N ARG A 84 -7.10 -0.11 18.92
CA ARG A 84 -8.47 -0.66 18.98
C ARG A 84 -8.54 -2.11 18.47
N GLY A 85 -7.50 -2.89 18.80
CA GLY A 85 -7.44 -4.32 18.47
C GLY A 85 -7.10 -4.66 17.03
N ARG A 86 -6.64 -3.70 16.23
CA ARG A 86 -6.28 -3.95 14.83
C ARG A 86 -5.16 -3.06 14.33
N TRP A 87 -4.56 -3.46 13.22
CA TRP A 87 -3.56 -2.68 12.51
C TRP A 87 -4.21 -1.72 11.53
N TRP A 88 -3.70 -0.48 11.51
CA TRP A 88 -4.14 0.58 10.60
C TRP A 88 -2.97 1.08 9.78
N TYR A 89 -3.18 1.27 8.49
CA TYR A 89 -2.25 2.01 7.64
C TYR A 89 -2.29 3.49 8.00
N VAL A 90 -1.12 4.11 8.15
CA VAL A 90 -1.03 5.53 8.50
C VAL A 90 -0.49 6.35 7.34
N ALA A 91 0.65 5.99 6.81
CA ALA A 91 1.32 6.76 5.77
C ALA A 91 2.29 5.88 4.98
N GLY A 92 2.65 6.34 3.80
CA GLY A 92 3.65 5.71 2.97
C GLY A 92 4.63 6.73 2.44
N ASP A 93 5.91 6.36 2.42
CA ASP A 93 6.98 7.12 1.81
C ASP A 93 7.33 6.41 0.49
N THR A 94 7.01 7.05 -0.63
CA THR A 94 6.93 6.41 -1.94
C THR A 94 7.95 6.97 -2.91
N ALA A 95 8.54 6.08 -3.72
CA ALA A 95 9.33 6.45 -4.89
C ALA A 95 8.89 5.60 -6.07
N GLN A 96 8.89 6.19 -7.26
CA GLN A 96 8.55 5.48 -8.49
C GLN A 96 9.68 5.58 -9.49
N SER A 97 9.90 4.49 -10.22
CA SER A 97 10.85 4.45 -11.32
C SER A 97 10.26 3.72 -12.52
N SER A 98 10.53 4.23 -13.71
CA SER A 98 10.18 3.56 -14.95
C SER A 98 11.26 2.55 -15.34
N ILE A 99 10.84 1.45 -15.88
CA ILE A 99 11.72 0.39 -16.37
C ILE A 99 11.58 0.19 -17.87
#